data_b16a7a476aa0952c857c3ed66deda6bb
#
_entry.id   b16a7a476aa0952c857c3ed66deda6bb
#
_cell.length_a   1.000
_cell.length_b   1.000
_cell.length_c   1.000
_cell.angle_alpha   90.00
_cell.angle_beta   90.00
_cell.angle_gamma   90.00
#
_symmetry.space_group_name_H-M   'P 1'
#
loop_
_entity.id
_entity.type
_entity.pdbx_description
1 polymer ?
#
loop_
_entity_poly.entity_id
_entity_poly.type
_entity_poly.pdbx_seq_one_letter_code
_entity_poly.pdbx_strand_id
1 'polypeptide(L)'
;MSAPAWGATPLKEVPHSHNLEADSKRAALHGIPLMVLFASPGCHFCAKVKSDYLVPMLNDPAYRNKVVIRQVDVGSDTSMTGFDGKRLTEGEFAADCNVFMVPTIKFFDAKGREVAKNVVGLLIPDYYQAYLDAGIDEGSQNIRDGKVFVEEH
;
A
#
# COMPACT_ATOMS: atom_id res chain seq x y z
N MET A 1 25.53 -18.74 2.58
CA MET A 1 24.62 -17.65 2.96
C MET A 1 23.34 -18.24 3.52
N SER A 2 23.02 -17.95 4.75
CA SER A 2 21.82 -18.50 5.37
C SER A 2 20.58 -17.80 4.82
N ALA A 3 19.52 -18.58 4.55
CA ALA A 3 18.22 -18.03 4.18
C ALA A 3 17.65 -17.21 5.34
N PRO A 4 16.81 -16.20 5.06
CA PRO A 4 16.11 -15.49 6.14
C PRO A 4 15.35 -16.48 7.02
N ALA A 5 15.20 -16.16 8.31
CA ALA A 5 14.56 -17.05 9.27
C ALA A 5 13.12 -17.44 8.90
N TRP A 6 12.44 -16.59 8.11
CA TRP A 6 11.11 -16.90 7.58
C TRP A 6 11.14 -17.69 6.27
N GLY A 7 12.33 -18.10 5.79
CA GLY A 7 12.49 -18.96 4.63
C GLY A 7 12.15 -18.35 3.27
N ALA A 8 11.83 -17.09 3.22
CA ALA A 8 11.43 -16.44 1.97
C ALA A 8 12.63 -15.96 1.16
N THR A 9 12.58 -16.12 -0.17
CA THR A 9 13.50 -15.45 -1.08
C THR A 9 13.20 -13.96 -1.03
N PRO A 10 14.25 -13.09 -0.99
CA PRO A 10 14.02 -11.65 -1.03
C PRO A 10 13.21 -11.21 -2.24
N LEU A 11 12.23 -10.34 -2.01
CA LEU A 11 11.42 -9.77 -3.07
C LEU A 11 12.23 -8.70 -3.81
N LYS A 12 12.06 -8.63 -5.13
CA LYS A 12 12.68 -7.62 -5.99
C LYS A 12 11.67 -6.59 -6.47
N GLU A 13 10.40 -6.89 -6.32
CA GLU A 13 9.31 -6.03 -6.78
C GLU A 13 8.21 -5.97 -5.74
N VAL A 14 7.38 -4.93 -5.82
CA VAL A 14 6.19 -4.81 -4.99
C VAL A 14 5.10 -5.68 -5.60
N PRO A 15 4.51 -6.62 -4.84
CA PRO A 15 3.44 -7.46 -5.38
C PRO A 15 2.21 -6.63 -5.75
N HIS A 16 1.61 -6.92 -6.90
CA HIS A 16 0.31 -6.37 -7.24
C HIS A 16 -0.77 -7.02 -6.37
N SER A 17 -1.81 -6.26 -6.02
CA SER A 17 -2.97 -6.87 -5.39
C SER A 17 -3.83 -7.50 -6.47
N HIS A 18 -4.09 -8.79 -6.34
CA HIS A 18 -5.04 -9.50 -7.18
C HIS A 18 -6.39 -9.63 -6.49
N ASN A 19 -6.41 -9.40 -5.17
CA ASN A 19 -7.60 -9.51 -4.35
C ASN A 19 -7.45 -8.61 -3.12
N LEU A 20 -8.04 -7.41 -3.22
CA LEU A 20 -7.98 -6.41 -2.14
C LEU A 20 -8.72 -6.90 -0.89
N GLU A 21 -9.82 -7.62 -1.07
CA GLU A 21 -10.57 -8.18 0.06
C GLU A 21 -9.68 -9.12 0.87
N ALA A 22 -9.00 -10.06 0.20
CA ALA A 22 -8.11 -11.02 0.87
C ALA A 22 -6.93 -10.33 1.54
N ASP A 23 -6.27 -9.40 0.83
CA ASP A 23 -5.10 -8.70 1.37
C ASP A 23 -5.46 -7.84 2.58
N SER A 24 -6.59 -7.12 2.52
CA SER A 24 -7.02 -6.26 3.62
C SER A 24 -7.49 -7.07 4.84
N LYS A 25 -8.14 -8.21 4.63
CA LYS A 25 -8.53 -9.10 5.72
C LYS A 25 -7.31 -9.70 6.41
N ARG A 26 -6.29 -10.07 5.65
CA ARG A 26 -5.03 -10.54 6.22
C ARG A 26 -4.40 -9.47 7.13
N ALA A 27 -4.36 -8.22 6.66
CA ALA A 27 -3.86 -7.11 7.45
C ALA A 27 -4.72 -6.90 8.71
N ALA A 28 -6.03 -6.98 8.58
CA ALA A 28 -6.96 -6.79 9.70
C ALA A 28 -6.76 -7.80 10.83
N LEU A 29 -6.35 -9.03 10.51
CA LEU A 29 -6.07 -10.05 11.54
C LEU A 29 -4.98 -9.59 12.51
N HIS A 30 -4.09 -8.70 12.08
CA HIS A 30 -3.01 -8.17 12.89
C HIS A 30 -3.25 -6.70 13.32
N GLY A 31 -4.43 -6.14 13.01
CA GLY A 31 -4.74 -4.75 13.33
C GLY A 31 -3.86 -3.75 12.61
N ILE A 32 -3.41 -4.08 11.40
CA ILE A 32 -2.49 -3.25 10.59
C ILE A 32 -3.13 -2.84 9.27
N PRO A 33 -2.65 -1.75 8.65
CA PRO A 33 -3.22 -1.29 7.39
C PRO A 33 -2.71 -2.05 6.17
N LEU A 34 -3.51 -2.03 5.10
CA LEU A 34 -3.08 -2.35 3.76
C LEU A 34 -2.57 -1.05 3.12
N MET A 35 -1.29 -1.01 2.76
CA MET A 35 -0.69 0.10 2.04
C MET A 35 -0.70 -0.21 0.54
N VAL A 36 -1.30 0.67 -0.25
CA VAL A 36 -1.36 0.49 -1.70
C VAL A 36 -0.56 1.60 -2.39
N LEU A 37 0.41 1.19 -3.19
CA LEU A 37 1.10 2.08 -4.10
C LEU A 37 0.32 2.11 -5.42
N PHE A 38 -0.15 3.29 -5.80
CA PHE A 38 -0.68 3.54 -7.13
C PHE A 38 0.44 4.02 -8.03
N ALA A 39 0.70 3.28 -9.10
CA ALA A 39 1.82 3.52 -10.00
C ALA A 39 1.38 3.40 -11.46
N SER A 40 2.30 3.65 -12.39
CA SER A 40 2.08 3.37 -13.80
C SER A 40 3.38 2.91 -14.44
N PRO A 41 3.31 2.11 -15.52
CA PRO A 41 4.51 1.74 -16.28
C PRO A 41 5.22 2.99 -16.82
N GLY A 42 6.56 2.99 -16.79
CA GLY A 42 7.36 4.09 -17.29
C GLY A 42 7.44 5.31 -16.36
N CYS A 43 6.82 5.25 -15.20
CA CYS A 43 6.88 6.32 -14.21
C CYS A 43 8.22 6.25 -13.44
N HIS A 44 9.11 7.21 -13.67
CA HIS A 44 10.43 7.24 -13.03
C HIS A 44 10.34 7.32 -11.50
N PHE A 45 9.50 8.21 -10.98
CA PHE A 45 9.34 8.36 -9.53
C PHE A 45 8.67 7.14 -8.89
N CYS A 46 7.79 6.46 -9.62
CA CYS A 46 7.20 5.20 -9.14
C CYS A 46 8.28 4.13 -8.97
N ALA A 47 9.16 4.00 -9.95
CA ALA A 47 10.29 3.07 -9.87
C ALA A 47 11.20 3.38 -8.68
N LYS A 48 11.44 4.67 -8.43
CA LYS A 48 12.27 5.13 -7.32
C LYS A 48 11.62 4.82 -5.97
N VAL A 49 10.33 5.06 -5.81
CA VAL A 49 9.59 4.72 -4.59
C VAL A 49 9.67 3.23 -4.32
N LYS A 50 9.51 2.40 -5.35
CA LYS A 50 9.61 0.95 -5.21
C LYS A 50 11.00 0.51 -4.79
N SER A 51 12.03 0.92 -5.53
CA SER A 51 13.39 0.44 -5.29
C SER A 51 14.01 0.97 -4.00
N ASP A 52 13.76 2.23 -3.67
CA ASP A 52 14.42 2.89 -2.55
C ASP A 52 13.70 2.72 -1.23
N TYR A 53 12.39 2.47 -1.24
CA TYR A 53 11.57 2.43 -0.02
C TYR A 53 10.78 1.13 0.13
N LEU A 54 9.92 0.78 -0.82
CA LEU A 54 8.95 -0.31 -0.61
C LEU A 54 9.58 -1.69 -0.68
N VAL A 55 10.48 -1.94 -1.63
CA VAL A 55 11.18 -3.22 -1.71
C VAL A 55 12.05 -3.45 -0.46
N PRO A 56 12.84 -2.47 0.01
CA PRO A 56 13.55 -2.63 1.28
C PRO A 56 12.61 -2.90 2.46
N MET A 57 11.46 -2.25 2.55
CA MET A 57 10.48 -2.50 3.63
C MET A 57 9.93 -3.93 3.56
N LEU A 58 9.61 -4.40 2.35
CA LEU A 58 9.10 -5.77 2.14
C LEU A 58 10.10 -6.84 2.59
N ASN A 59 11.39 -6.55 2.52
CA ASN A 59 12.46 -7.47 2.89
C ASN A 59 12.97 -7.25 4.32
N ASP A 60 12.41 -6.29 5.04
CA ASP A 60 12.80 -5.95 6.41
C ASP A 60 11.85 -6.60 7.40
N PRO A 61 12.34 -7.51 8.27
CA PRO A 61 11.50 -8.16 9.28
C PRO A 61 10.75 -7.18 10.17
N ALA A 62 11.29 -5.97 10.38
CA ALA A 62 10.66 -4.96 11.23
C ALA A 62 9.28 -4.53 10.72
N TYR A 63 9.04 -4.61 9.41
CA TYR A 63 7.76 -4.22 8.80
C TYR A 63 6.78 -5.36 8.62
N ARG A 64 7.22 -6.60 8.83
CA ARG A 64 6.44 -7.80 8.55
C ARG A 64 5.06 -7.83 9.20
N ASN A 65 4.97 -7.34 10.44
CA ASN A 65 3.73 -7.31 11.21
C ASN A 65 3.19 -5.89 11.41
N LYS A 66 3.64 -4.94 10.59
CA LYS A 66 3.21 -3.54 10.68
C LYS A 66 2.36 -3.09 9.51
N VAL A 67 2.54 -3.72 8.35
CA VAL A 67 1.87 -3.28 7.12
C VAL A 67 1.86 -4.41 6.08
N VAL A 68 0.79 -4.48 5.29
CA VAL A 68 0.76 -5.28 4.07
C VAL A 68 0.91 -4.30 2.90
N ILE A 69 1.87 -4.54 2.00
CA ILE A 69 2.21 -3.63 0.91
C ILE A 69 1.83 -4.26 -0.43
N ARG A 70 1.06 -3.54 -1.25
CA ARG A 70 0.64 -3.98 -2.59
C ARG A 70 0.70 -2.82 -3.57
N GLN A 71 0.75 -3.15 -4.86
CA GLN A 71 0.75 -2.20 -5.96
C GLN A 71 -0.51 -2.35 -6.79
N VAL A 72 -1.03 -1.23 -7.27
CA VAL A 72 -2.12 -1.16 -8.26
C VAL A 72 -1.68 -0.17 -9.33
N ASP A 73 -1.79 -0.56 -10.60
CA ASP A 73 -1.42 0.32 -11.70
C ASP A 73 -2.63 1.10 -12.22
N VAL A 74 -2.49 2.42 -12.25
CA VAL A 74 -3.53 3.30 -12.80
C VAL A 74 -3.66 3.05 -14.31
N GLY A 75 -4.88 3.06 -14.82
CA GLY A 75 -5.13 2.84 -16.22
C GLY A 75 -4.96 1.40 -16.70
N SER A 76 -4.57 0.48 -15.84
CA SER A 76 -4.41 -0.94 -16.20
C SER A 76 -5.77 -1.62 -16.34
N ASP A 77 -5.91 -2.46 -17.36
CA ASP A 77 -7.11 -3.27 -17.58
C ASP A 77 -7.01 -4.66 -16.94
N THR A 78 -5.97 -4.90 -16.16
CA THR A 78 -5.79 -6.15 -15.41
C THR A 78 -6.92 -6.28 -14.38
N SER A 79 -7.57 -7.44 -14.39
CA SER A 79 -8.70 -7.73 -13.50
C SER A 79 -8.22 -8.07 -12.09
N MET A 80 -8.98 -7.62 -11.10
CA MET A 80 -8.71 -7.90 -9.69
C MET A 80 -10.03 -8.00 -8.92
N THR A 81 -9.97 -8.46 -7.68
CA THR A 81 -11.12 -8.45 -6.76
C THR A 81 -11.01 -7.25 -5.84
N GLY A 82 -12.07 -6.46 -5.77
CA GLY A 82 -12.14 -5.27 -4.90
C GLY A 82 -12.42 -5.60 -3.45
N PHE A 83 -12.51 -4.56 -2.61
CA PHE A 83 -12.78 -4.72 -1.17
C PHE A 83 -14.14 -5.37 -0.89
N ASP A 84 -15.11 -5.20 -1.78
CA ASP A 84 -16.45 -5.75 -1.66
C ASP A 84 -16.57 -7.17 -2.25
N GLY A 85 -15.48 -7.75 -2.70
CA GLY A 85 -15.46 -9.07 -3.32
C GLY A 85 -15.85 -9.08 -4.80
N LYS A 86 -16.21 -7.93 -5.37
CA LYS A 86 -16.59 -7.83 -6.78
C LYS A 86 -15.37 -7.62 -7.67
N ARG A 87 -15.48 -8.10 -8.92
CA ARG A 87 -14.41 -7.95 -9.91
C ARG A 87 -14.42 -6.54 -10.52
N LEU A 88 -13.23 -5.98 -10.68
CA LEU A 88 -13.01 -4.72 -11.39
C LEU A 88 -11.58 -4.74 -11.93
N THR A 89 -11.21 -3.72 -12.70
CA THR A 89 -9.82 -3.60 -13.14
C THR A 89 -9.02 -2.73 -12.18
N GLU A 90 -7.68 -2.85 -12.23
CA GLU A 90 -6.80 -1.97 -11.47
C GLU A 90 -7.08 -0.50 -11.78
N GLY A 91 -7.28 -0.17 -13.07
CA GLY A 91 -7.60 1.19 -13.48
C GLY A 91 -8.93 1.70 -12.92
N GLU A 92 -9.95 0.86 -12.89
CA GLU A 92 -11.24 1.22 -12.30
C GLU A 92 -11.11 1.47 -10.79
N PHE A 93 -10.35 0.62 -10.11
CA PHE A 93 -10.12 0.81 -8.67
C PHE A 93 -9.38 2.13 -8.40
N ALA A 94 -8.33 2.42 -9.18
CA ALA A 94 -7.58 3.68 -9.04
C ALA A 94 -8.49 4.90 -9.27
N ALA A 95 -9.36 4.84 -10.29
CA ALA A 95 -10.32 5.90 -10.58
C ALA A 95 -11.33 6.06 -9.43
N ASP A 96 -11.83 4.96 -8.88
CA ASP A 96 -12.75 4.98 -7.73
C ASP A 96 -12.10 5.62 -6.50
N CYS A 97 -10.77 5.47 -6.36
CA CYS A 97 -10.01 6.07 -5.27
C CYS A 97 -9.60 7.52 -5.55
N ASN A 98 -10.00 8.10 -6.69
CA ASN A 98 -9.66 9.47 -7.11
C ASN A 98 -8.13 9.68 -7.19
N VAL A 99 -7.41 8.69 -7.70
CA VAL A 99 -5.97 8.82 -7.90
C VAL A 99 -5.70 9.41 -9.28
N PHE A 100 -5.15 10.62 -9.31
CA PHE A 100 -4.85 11.37 -10.53
C PHE A 100 -3.36 11.63 -10.71
N MET A 101 -2.55 11.31 -9.73
CA MET A 101 -1.11 11.49 -9.76
C MET A 101 -0.42 10.22 -9.27
N VAL A 102 0.65 9.83 -9.92
CA VAL A 102 1.49 8.71 -9.50
C VAL A 102 2.91 9.21 -9.24
N PRO A 103 3.63 8.66 -8.26
CA PRO A 103 3.16 7.66 -7.29
C PRO A 103 2.26 8.27 -6.22
N THR A 104 1.24 7.53 -5.80
CA THR A 104 0.42 7.87 -4.65
C THR A 104 0.34 6.66 -3.74
N ILE A 105 0.49 6.86 -2.44
CA ILE A 105 0.33 5.83 -1.42
C ILE A 105 -0.94 6.11 -0.62
N LYS A 106 -1.80 5.10 -0.49
CA LYS A 106 -2.99 5.15 0.36
C LYS A 106 -2.95 4.00 1.37
N PHE A 107 -3.58 4.23 2.53
CA PHE A 107 -3.64 3.25 3.62
C PHE A 107 -5.10 2.89 3.87
N PHE A 108 -5.43 1.60 3.82
CA PHE A 108 -6.81 1.11 3.90
C PHE A 108 -7.02 0.15 5.06
N ASP A 109 -8.25 0.13 5.59
CA ASP A 109 -8.73 -0.94 6.48
C ASP A 109 -9.38 -2.07 5.66
N ALA A 110 -9.92 -3.08 6.35
CA ALA A 110 -10.53 -4.24 5.68
C ALA A 110 -11.85 -3.92 4.96
N LYS A 111 -12.41 -2.74 5.22
CA LYS A 111 -13.62 -2.28 4.53
C LYS A 111 -13.31 -1.36 3.36
N GLY A 112 -12.03 -1.13 3.07
CA GLY A 112 -11.61 -0.23 2.00
C GLY A 112 -11.68 1.24 2.36
N ARG A 113 -11.76 1.58 3.63
CA ARG A 113 -11.78 2.96 4.09
C ARG A 113 -10.35 3.44 4.32
N GLU A 114 -10.08 4.69 3.99
CA GLU A 114 -8.76 5.27 4.23
C GLU A 114 -8.56 5.55 5.71
N VAL A 115 -7.43 5.12 6.25
CA VAL A 115 -7.14 5.20 7.69
C VAL A 115 -5.94 6.09 8.02
N ALA A 116 -5.29 6.66 7.01
CA ALA A 116 -4.18 7.59 7.20
C ALA A 116 -4.10 8.54 6.02
N LYS A 117 -3.36 9.63 6.22
CA LYS A 117 -3.14 10.63 5.17
C LYS A 117 -2.37 10.00 3.99
N ASN A 118 -2.79 10.32 2.78
CA ASN A 118 -2.12 9.89 1.55
C ASN A 118 -0.71 10.48 1.45
N VAL A 119 0.19 9.73 0.83
CA VAL A 119 1.51 10.24 0.47
C VAL A 119 1.54 10.38 -1.06
N VAL A 120 1.53 11.61 -1.55
CA VAL A 120 1.40 11.93 -2.96
C VAL A 120 2.72 12.43 -3.53
N GLY A 121 3.17 11.80 -4.63
CA GLY A 121 4.42 12.16 -5.29
C GLY A 121 5.65 11.72 -4.51
N LEU A 122 6.81 12.27 -4.88
CA LEU A 122 8.09 12.07 -4.20
C LEU A 122 8.77 13.44 -4.08
N LEU A 123 8.13 14.34 -3.31
CA LEU A 123 8.53 15.75 -3.26
C LEU A 123 9.76 15.98 -2.37
N ILE A 124 9.87 15.24 -1.27
CA ILE A 124 10.96 15.41 -0.29
C ILE A 124 11.55 14.02 0.00
N PRO A 125 12.47 13.53 -0.84
CA PRO A 125 13.00 12.16 -0.70
C PRO A 125 13.59 11.85 0.67
N ASP A 126 14.27 12.81 1.30
CA ASP A 126 14.91 12.59 2.60
C ASP A 126 13.90 12.32 3.72
N TYR A 127 12.66 12.73 3.55
CA TYR A 127 11.61 12.55 4.56
C TYR A 127 10.55 11.52 4.14
N TYR A 128 10.70 10.92 2.98
CA TYR A 128 9.67 10.03 2.43
C TYR A 128 9.41 8.83 3.33
N GLN A 129 10.45 8.18 3.83
CA GLN A 129 10.31 7.04 4.74
C GLN A 129 9.54 7.44 6.00
N ALA A 130 9.80 8.64 6.54
CA ALA A 130 9.10 9.13 7.72
C ALA A 130 7.60 9.31 7.46
N TYR A 131 7.22 9.76 6.27
CA TYR A 131 5.81 9.87 5.89
C TYR A 131 5.14 8.50 5.78
N LEU A 132 5.85 7.50 5.23
CA LEU A 132 5.33 6.13 5.17
C LEU A 132 5.15 5.55 6.56
N ASP A 133 6.13 5.71 7.43
CA ASP A 133 6.07 5.21 8.80
C ASP A 133 4.95 5.88 9.60
N ALA A 134 4.78 7.19 9.43
CA ALA A 134 3.68 7.93 10.07
C ALA A 134 2.32 7.44 9.60
N GLY A 135 2.17 7.16 8.31
CA GLY A 135 0.93 6.61 7.75
C GLY A 135 0.62 5.21 8.28
N ILE A 136 1.64 4.38 8.42
CA ILE A 136 1.49 3.04 9.00
C ILE A 136 1.01 3.14 10.44
N ASP A 137 1.66 3.99 11.25
CA ASP A 137 1.32 4.16 12.66
C ASP A 137 -0.09 4.74 12.85
N GLU A 138 -0.42 5.79 12.10
CA GLU A 138 -1.76 6.39 12.13
C GLU A 138 -2.83 5.40 11.69
N GLY A 139 -2.57 4.68 10.59
CA GLY A 139 -3.49 3.67 10.08
C GLY A 139 -3.74 2.56 11.08
N SER A 140 -2.70 2.06 11.71
CA SER A 140 -2.81 1.02 12.74
C SER A 140 -3.61 1.51 13.94
N GLN A 141 -3.35 2.73 14.40
CA GLN A 141 -4.08 3.30 15.52
C GLN A 141 -5.56 3.47 15.20
N ASN A 142 -5.87 4.00 14.02
CA ASN A 142 -7.26 4.20 13.59
C ASN A 142 -7.99 2.86 13.44
N ILE A 143 -7.34 1.85 12.90
CA ILE A 143 -7.94 0.51 12.78
C ILE A 143 -8.29 -0.05 14.16
N ARG A 144 -7.38 0.06 15.13
CA ARG A 144 -7.62 -0.42 16.49
C ARG A 144 -8.73 0.34 17.19
N ASP A 145 -8.86 1.63 16.90
CA ASP A 145 -9.87 2.49 17.51
C ASP A 145 -11.20 2.48 16.75
N GLY A 146 -11.30 1.74 15.65
CA GLY A 146 -12.49 1.73 14.81
C GLY A 146 -12.74 3.05 14.10
N LYS A 147 -11.70 3.84 13.85
CA LYS A 147 -11.78 5.17 13.23
C LYS A 147 -11.25 5.15 11.81
N VAL A 148 -11.58 6.19 11.07
CA VAL A 148 -11.06 6.44 9.73
C VAL A 148 -10.33 7.77 9.71
N PHE A 149 -9.52 7.97 8.66
CA PHE A 149 -8.87 9.26 8.46
C PHE A 149 -9.91 10.28 7.98
N VAL A 150 -9.90 11.46 8.62
CA VAL A 150 -10.74 12.59 8.22
C VAL A 150 -9.83 13.75 7.88
N GLU A 151 -9.90 14.21 6.63
CA GLU A 151 -9.14 15.36 6.22
C GLU A 151 -9.83 16.64 6.74
N GLU A 152 -9.09 17.43 7.50
CA GLU A 152 -9.59 18.71 7.98
C GLU A 152 -9.37 19.77 6.90
N HIS A 153 -10.41 20.55 6.62
CA HIS A 153 -10.36 21.66 5.68
C HIS A 153 -10.16 22.98 6.41
#